data_3699f709aef6fdb70760d6778f3a83d9
#
_entry.id   3699f709aef6fdb70760d6778f3a83d9
#
_cell.length_a   1.000
_cell.length_b   1.000
_cell.length_c   1.000
_cell.angle_alpha   90.00
_cell.angle_beta   90.00
_cell.angle_gamma   90.00
#
_symmetry.space_group_name_H-M   'P 1'
#
loop_
_entity.id
_entity.type
_entity.pdbx_description
1 polymer ?
#
loop_
_entity_poly.entity_id
_entity_poly.type
_entity_poly.pdbx_seq_one_letter_code
_entity_poly.pdbx_strand_id
1 'polypeptide(L)'
;MTKRWFLTAMLVAISLAWLPAPADAQLLMNGAGATFPYPIYSKWFEEYIKVDPEVRFNYQSIGSGGGIRQITERTVDFGASDGPMTDEQLKKAPGELFHIPTVLGAVVATYNLPGNPQLSFSGDVLADVFLGKITKWNDARIKALNSSASLPDQPIVVVHRSDGSGTTYIWVDYLCKISPEWEQKVGRGTSVKWPVGLGGKGNEGVAGQVKNAPGSLGYVELAYAITNKLPAARIRNQAGKFIEPTIESTTAAAAGAAKSMPADFRVSLTNSEGTEAYPVASFTWLLVYKDQPNETKGRSLVKFLWWAIHDGQKHPAALLYAPLPGPVVKDIEAKIKQITFSGRPLLAAQ
;
A
#
# COMPACT_ATOMS: atom_id res chain seq x y z
N MET A 1 10.80 35.53 -67.85
CA MET A 1 11.18 34.29 -67.08
C MET A 1 11.44 34.55 -65.60
N THR A 2 11.35 35.74 -65.08
CA THR A 2 11.78 36.11 -63.71
C THR A 2 10.66 36.06 -62.63
N LYS A 3 9.39 36.00 -62.95
CA LYS A 3 8.28 35.99 -61.99
C LYS A 3 7.93 34.61 -61.43
N ARG A 4 8.30 33.53 -62.09
CA ARG A 4 8.00 32.17 -61.61
C ARG A 4 8.95 31.65 -60.48
N TRP A 5 10.16 32.19 -60.43
CA TRP A 5 11.16 31.78 -59.42
C TRP A 5 10.90 32.40 -58.03
N PHE A 6 10.30 33.58 -57.97
CA PHE A 6 9.96 34.24 -56.70
C PHE A 6 8.80 33.55 -55.95
N LEU A 7 7.84 33.00 -56.68
CA LEU A 7 6.71 32.27 -56.08
C LEU A 7 7.12 30.91 -55.51
N THR A 8 8.08 30.23 -56.13
CA THR A 8 8.59 28.94 -55.62
C THR A 8 9.47 29.11 -54.40
N ALA A 9 10.27 30.17 -54.31
CA ALA A 9 11.09 30.47 -53.13
C ALA A 9 10.22 30.88 -51.91
N MET A 10 9.11 31.54 -52.11
CA MET A 10 8.19 31.96 -51.05
C MET A 10 7.36 30.78 -50.48
N LEU A 11 7.03 29.78 -51.29
CA LEU A 11 6.36 28.56 -50.86
C LEU A 11 7.27 27.61 -50.03
N VAL A 12 8.57 27.58 -50.34
CA VAL A 12 9.54 26.78 -49.59
C VAL A 12 9.85 27.43 -48.24
N ALA A 13 9.85 28.76 -48.12
CA ALA A 13 10.07 29.47 -46.86
C ALA A 13 8.89 29.31 -45.86
N ILE A 14 7.64 29.16 -46.36
CA ILE A 14 6.46 28.96 -45.51
C ILE A 14 6.36 27.51 -44.99
N SER A 15 6.88 26.52 -45.71
CA SER A 15 6.85 25.11 -45.26
C SER A 15 7.90 24.78 -44.18
N LEU A 16 8.91 25.59 -43.97
CA LEU A 16 9.89 25.41 -42.88
C LEU A 16 9.42 25.98 -41.53
N ALA A 17 8.37 26.78 -41.50
CA ALA A 17 7.86 27.40 -40.26
C ALA A 17 6.92 26.49 -39.44
N TRP A 18 6.63 25.28 -39.90
CA TRP A 18 5.74 24.31 -39.24
C TRP A 18 6.47 23.02 -38.84
N LEU A 19 7.74 23.09 -38.50
CA LEU A 19 8.36 21.98 -37.78
C LEU A 19 7.77 21.99 -36.36
N PRO A 20 7.06 20.94 -35.92
CA PRO A 20 6.64 20.85 -34.53
C PRO A 20 7.88 20.97 -33.68
N ALA A 21 7.84 21.85 -32.67
CA ALA A 21 8.89 21.90 -31.68
C ALA A 21 9.10 20.47 -31.15
N PRO A 22 10.35 20.02 -30.92
CA PRO A 22 10.59 18.71 -30.36
C PRO A 22 9.78 18.64 -29.07
N ALA A 23 8.82 17.74 -29.00
CA ALA A 23 8.16 17.44 -27.74
C ALA A 23 9.26 16.94 -26.80
N ASP A 24 9.58 17.70 -25.76
CA ASP A 24 10.53 17.28 -24.74
C ASP A 24 10.06 15.92 -24.23
N ALA A 25 10.91 14.91 -24.41
CA ALA A 25 10.58 13.55 -24.04
C ALA A 25 10.41 13.51 -22.51
N GLN A 26 9.18 13.35 -22.06
CA GLN A 26 8.86 13.27 -20.63
C GLN A 26 9.68 12.16 -19.96
N LEU A 27 10.26 12.46 -18.81
CA LEU A 27 11.01 11.50 -18.01
C LEU A 27 10.05 10.45 -17.43
N LEU A 28 10.19 9.20 -17.86
CA LEU A 28 9.37 8.11 -17.38
C LEU A 28 10.01 7.46 -16.16
N MET A 29 9.31 7.52 -15.03
CA MET A 29 9.63 6.85 -13.77
C MET A 29 8.83 5.56 -13.65
N ASN A 30 9.50 4.40 -13.61
CA ASN A 30 8.86 3.10 -13.49
C ASN A 30 8.87 2.63 -12.04
N GLY A 31 7.72 2.28 -11.51
CA GLY A 31 7.56 1.69 -10.19
C GLY A 31 6.73 0.42 -10.25
N ALA A 32 6.89 -0.44 -9.26
CA ALA A 32 6.07 -1.64 -9.13
C ALA A 32 5.94 -2.08 -7.67
N GLY A 33 4.85 -2.76 -7.36
CA GLY A 33 4.71 -3.39 -6.04
C GLY A 33 3.31 -3.41 -5.47
N ALA A 34 3.21 -3.03 -4.23
CA ALA A 34 2.03 -3.15 -3.39
C ALA A 34 0.73 -2.65 -4.05
N THR A 35 -0.34 -3.42 -3.91
CA THR A 35 -1.69 -3.00 -4.34
C THR A 35 -2.38 -2.15 -3.25
N PHE A 36 -1.97 -2.32 -2.01
CA PHE A 36 -2.49 -1.57 -0.86
C PHE A 36 -2.49 -0.05 -1.10
N PRO A 37 -1.38 0.64 -1.48
CA PRO A 37 -1.36 2.08 -1.68
C PRO A 37 -1.78 2.50 -3.10
N TYR A 38 -2.16 1.59 -3.99
CA TYR A 38 -2.39 1.92 -5.39
C TYR A 38 -3.41 3.06 -5.61
N PRO A 39 -4.55 3.14 -4.87
CA PRO A 39 -5.47 4.26 -5.00
C PRO A 39 -4.82 5.62 -4.71
N ILE A 40 -4.07 5.73 -3.64
CA ILE A 40 -3.41 7.01 -3.28
C ILE A 40 -2.20 7.29 -4.19
N TYR A 41 -1.42 6.28 -4.58
CA TYR A 41 -0.30 6.48 -5.49
C TYR A 41 -0.77 6.94 -6.87
N SER A 42 -1.86 6.36 -7.40
CA SER A 42 -2.47 6.82 -8.65
C SER A 42 -2.90 8.29 -8.56
N LYS A 43 -3.53 8.67 -7.43
CA LYS A 43 -3.90 10.07 -7.18
C LYS A 43 -2.69 10.97 -7.09
N TRP A 44 -1.64 10.56 -6.40
CA TRP A 44 -0.41 11.35 -6.30
C TRP A 44 0.28 11.53 -7.65
N PHE A 45 0.35 10.51 -8.49
CA PHE A 45 0.95 10.63 -9.83
C PHE A 45 0.14 11.59 -10.72
N GLU A 46 -1.20 11.55 -10.63
CA GLU A 46 -2.08 12.50 -11.32
C GLU A 46 -1.84 13.95 -10.85
N GLU A 47 -1.73 14.17 -9.54
CA GLU A 47 -1.53 15.50 -8.97
C GLU A 47 -0.10 16.02 -9.19
N TYR A 48 0.90 15.15 -9.11
CA TYR A 48 2.30 15.55 -9.26
C TYR A 48 2.66 16.01 -10.68
N ILE A 49 1.94 15.54 -11.71
CA ILE A 49 2.07 16.06 -13.07
C ILE A 49 1.82 17.57 -13.13
N LYS A 50 0.98 18.11 -12.25
CA LYS A 50 0.69 19.56 -12.17
C LYS A 50 1.84 20.33 -11.54
N VAL A 51 2.68 19.65 -10.74
CA VAL A 51 3.86 20.19 -10.04
C VAL A 51 5.10 20.09 -10.93
N ASP A 52 5.30 18.95 -11.57
CA ASP A 52 6.42 18.67 -12.46
C ASP A 52 5.90 18.00 -13.76
N PRO A 53 5.55 18.79 -14.79
CA PRO A 53 4.97 18.29 -16.03
C PRO A 53 5.96 17.48 -16.89
N GLU A 54 7.24 17.54 -16.60
CA GLU A 54 8.27 16.79 -17.32
C GLU A 54 8.38 15.32 -16.86
N VAL A 55 7.79 14.98 -15.70
CA VAL A 55 7.87 13.66 -15.10
C VAL A 55 6.54 12.90 -15.24
N ARG A 56 6.64 11.63 -15.62
CA ARG A 56 5.51 10.69 -15.64
C ARG A 56 5.85 9.44 -14.84
N PHE A 57 4.84 8.95 -14.12
CA PHE A 57 4.96 7.72 -13.35
C PHE A 57 4.17 6.60 -14.03
N ASN A 58 4.83 5.45 -14.20
CA ASN A 58 4.22 4.19 -14.60
C ASN A 58 4.35 3.22 -13.44
N TYR A 59 3.23 2.91 -12.78
CA TYR A 59 3.24 2.03 -11.61
C TYR A 59 2.47 0.75 -11.87
N GLN A 60 3.14 -0.39 -11.67
CA GLN A 60 2.55 -1.70 -11.81
C GLN A 60 2.12 -2.23 -10.44
N SER A 61 0.80 -2.27 -10.20
CA SER A 61 0.19 -2.82 -8.99
C SER A 61 0.18 -4.35 -9.05
N ILE A 62 1.29 -4.99 -8.63
CA ILE A 62 1.53 -6.44 -8.78
C ILE A 62 1.78 -7.17 -7.45
N GLY A 63 1.56 -6.49 -6.34
CA GLY A 63 1.81 -6.97 -4.98
C GLY A 63 3.25 -6.72 -4.51
N SER A 64 3.42 -6.65 -3.19
CA SER A 64 4.68 -6.32 -2.53
C SER A 64 5.82 -7.27 -2.91
N GLY A 65 5.55 -8.57 -3.02
CA GLY A 65 6.56 -9.54 -3.46
C GLY A 65 7.09 -9.26 -4.86
N GLY A 66 6.22 -8.80 -5.76
CA GLY A 66 6.60 -8.35 -7.11
C GLY A 66 7.47 -7.09 -7.06
N GLY A 67 7.09 -6.11 -6.23
CA GLY A 67 7.85 -4.87 -6.04
C GLY A 67 9.23 -5.11 -5.46
N ILE A 68 9.34 -5.91 -4.39
CA ILE A 68 10.61 -6.31 -3.78
C ILE A 68 11.51 -6.99 -4.81
N ARG A 69 10.97 -7.93 -5.60
CA ARG A 69 11.74 -8.60 -6.64
C ARG A 69 12.26 -7.61 -7.69
N GLN A 70 11.37 -6.79 -8.26
CA GLN A 70 11.75 -5.88 -9.34
C GLN A 70 12.75 -4.80 -8.90
N ILE A 71 12.62 -4.26 -7.70
CA ILE A 71 13.63 -3.30 -7.20
C ILE A 71 14.97 -4.00 -6.92
N THR A 72 14.97 -5.21 -6.39
CA THR A 72 16.18 -6.01 -6.17
C THR A 72 16.89 -6.31 -7.49
N GLU A 73 16.14 -6.62 -8.55
CA GLU A 73 16.64 -6.88 -9.91
C GLU A 73 16.96 -5.58 -10.69
N ARG A 74 16.71 -4.40 -10.13
CA ARG A 74 16.88 -3.07 -10.76
C ARG A 74 16.10 -2.93 -12.09
N THR A 75 14.94 -3.55 -12.21
CA THR A 75 14.06 -3.43 -13.37
C THR A 75 13.07 -2.27 -13.27
N VAL A 76 13.01 -1.62 -12.09
CA VAL A 76 12.21 -0.42 -11.81
C VAL A 76 13.03 0.62 -11.09
N ASP A 77 12.59 1.88 -11.14
CA ASP A 77 13.24 3.01 -10.48
C ASP A 77 12.91 3.05 -8.98
N PHE A 78 11.74 2.53 -8.57
CA PHE A 78 11.35 2.34 -7.18
C PHE A 78 10.43 1.12 -7.02
N GLY A 79 10.52 0.47 -5.87
CA GLY A 79 9.60 -0.57 -5.45
C GLY A 79 8.56 -0.05 -4.48
N ALA A 80 7.50 -0.83 -4.20
CA ALA A 80 6.55 -0.55 -3.13
C ALA A 80 6.16 -1.82 -2.38
N SER A 81 6.07 -1.71 -1.06
CA SER A 81 5.72 -2.83 -0.18
C SER A 81 5.01 -2.34 1.09
N ASP A 82 4.03 -3.13 1.57
CA ASP A 82 3.35 -2.93 2.86
C ASP A 82 3.86 -3.92 3.91
N GLY A 83 4.75 -4.83 3.53
CA GLY A 83 5.57 -5.64 4.44
C GLY A 83 7.03 -5.23 4.27
N PRO A 84 7.77 -4.92 5.35
CA PRO A 84 9.17 -4.55 5.24
C PRO A 84 9.99 -5.70 4.65
N MET A 85 11.03 -5.36 3.88
CA MET A 85 12.00 -6.36 3.43
C MET A 85 12.72 -6.98 4.62
N THR A 86 12.95 -8.28 4.57
CA THR A 86 13.79 -8.96 5.55
C THR A 86 15.27 -8.64 5.33
N ASP A 87 16.11 -8.90 6.33
CA ASP A 87 17.56 -8.69 6.18
C ASP A 87 18.15 -9.57 5.08
N GLU A 88 17.61 -10.78 4.88
CA GLU A 88 18.01 -11.67 3.77
C GLU A 88 17.64 -11.09 2.41
N GLN A 89 16.49 -10.43 2.31
CA GLN A 89 16.07 -9.75 1.08
C GLN A 89 16.94 -8.52 0.80
N LEU A 90 17.23 -7.72 1.84
CA LEU A 90 18.13 -6.56 1.72
C LEU A 90 19.55 -6.96 1.30
N LYS A 91 20.09 -8.05 1.83
CA LYS A 91 21.42 -8.58 1.44
C LYS A 91 21.49 -9.02 -0.02
N LYS A 92 20.36 -9.37 -0.65
CA LYS A 92 20.31 -9.74 -2.07
C LYS A 92 20.26 -8.53 -3.01
N ALA A 93 19.92 -7.36 -2.50
CA ALA A 93 19.91 -6.14 -3.30
C ALA A 93 21.34 -5.69 -3.63
N PRO A 94 21.62 -5.24 -4.86
CA PRO A 94 22.94 -4.83 -5.29
C PRO A 94 23.37 -3.44 -4.74
N GLY A 95 22.71 -2.94 -3.69
CA GLY A 95 23.01 -1.69 -3.02
C GLY A 95 22.09 -1.47 -1.81
N GLU A 96 22.37 -0.44 -1.03
CA GLU A 96 21.57 -0.08 0.15
C GLU A 96 20.19 0.42 -0.28
N LEU A 97 19.14 -0.23 0.23
CA LEU A 97 17.74 0.14 0.00
C LEU A 97 17.15 0.82 1.24
N PHE A 98 16.48 1.94 1.03
CA PHE A 98 15.69 2.63 2.04
C PHE A 98 14.21 2.23 1.95
N HIS A 99 13.58 2.08 3.11
CA HIS A 99 12.14 2.02 3.27
C HIS A 99 11.66 3.44 3.58
N ILE A 100 10.93 4.06 2.66
CA ILE A 100 10.39 5.40 2.83
C ILE A 100 8.88 5.28 3.10
N PRO A 101 8.42 5.47 4.35
CA PRO A 101 6.99 5.49 4.67
C PRO A 101 6.28 6.59 3.88
N THR A 102 5.09 6.31 3.38
CA THR A 102 4.34 7.25 2.54
C THR A 102 2.97 7.62 3.10
N VAL A 103 2.21 6.64 3.54
CA VAL A 103 0.92 6.79 4.23
C VAL A 103 0.69 5.62 5.17
N LEU A 104 -0.36 5.72 5.98
CA LEU A 104 -0.88 4.60 6.75
C LEU A 104 -2.23 4.15 6.18
N GLY A 105 -2.54 2.88 6.35
CA GLY A 105 -3.85 2.33 6.03
C GLY A 105 -4.24 1.19 6.96
N ALA A 106 -5.50 0.79 6.87
CA ALA A 106 -6.07 -0.30 7.63
C ALA A 106 -6.32 -1.52 6.74
N VAL A 107 -5.96 -2.71 7.21
CA VAL A 107 -6.43 -3.96 6.61
C VAL A 107 -7.69 -4.38 7.35
N VAL A 108 -8.76 -4.60 6.62
CA VAL A 108 -10.08 -4.87 7.19
C VAL A 108 -10.56 -6.28 6.87
N ALA A 109 -11.21 -6.92 7.83
CA ALA A 109 -12.03 -8.09 7.56
C ALA A 109 -13.29 -7.62 6.81
N THR A 110 -13.48 -8.11 5.61
CA THR A 110 -14.61 -7.77 4.74
C THR A 110 -15.37 -9.02 4.35
N TYR A 111 -16.68 -8.92 4.17
CA TYR A 111 -17.55 -10.09 3.99
C TYR A 111 -18.75 -9.78 3.12
N ASN A 112 -19.46 -10.85 2.72
CA ASN A 112 -20.69 -10.77 1.94
C ASN A 112 -21.79 -11.60 2.60
N LEU A 113 -22.66 -10.93 3.34
CA LEU A 113 -23.82 -11.52 4.01
C LEU A 113 -25.12 -10.80 3.60
N PRO A 114 -26.28 -11.45 3.69
CA PRO A 114 -27.56 -10.79 3.47
C PRO A 114 -27.72 -9.57 4.38
N GLY A 115 -28.01 -8.40 3.78
CA GLY A 115 -28.15 -7.14 4.48
C GLY A 115 -26.86 -6.52 4.99
N ASN A 116 -25.70 -7.17 4.82
CA ASN A 116 -24.38 -6.71 5.25
C ASN A 116 -24.39 -6.07 6.65
N PRO A 117 -24.83 -6.80 7.72
CA PRO A 117 -24.88 -6.26 9.06
C PRO A 117 -23.50 -5.84 9.52
N GLN A 118 -23.39 -4.77 10.32
CA GLN A 118 -22.11 -4.39 10.92
C GLN A 118 -21.67 -5.45 11.93
N LEU A 119 -20.57 -6.15 11.64
CA LEU A 119 -20.02 -7.20 12.49
C LEU A 119 -18.77 -6.75 13.26
N SER A 120 -18.58 -7.42 14.39
CA SER A 120 -17.40 -7.30 15.24
C SER A 120 -16.71 -8.65 15.35
N PHE A 121 -15.37 -8.65 15.28
CA PHE A 121 -14.54 -9.83 15.46
C PHE A 121 -13.48 -9.61 16.52
N SER A 122 -13.20 -10.64 17.28
CA SER A 122 -11.96 -10.72 18.05
C SER A 122 -10.86 -11.41 17.21
N GLY A 123 -9.61 -11.15 17.54
CA GLY A 123 -8.49 -11.70 16.77
C GLY A 123 -8.41 -13.23 16.81
N ASP A 124 -8.75 -13.83 17.96
CA ASP A 124 -8.82 -15.28 18.14
C ASP A 124 -9.90 -15.93 17.24
N VAL A 125 -11.07 -15.29 17.11
CA VAL A 125 -12.14 -15.76 16.19
C VAL A 125 -11.67 -15.65 14.74
N LEU A 126 -11.03 -14.53 14.34
CA LEU A 126 -10.46 -14.40 13.00
C LEU A 126 -9.40 -15.46 12.72
N ALA A 127 -8.47 -15.67 13.66
CA ALA A 127 -7.46 -16.70 13.51
C ALA A 127 -8.08 -18.09 13.29
N ASP A 128 -9.10 -18.46 14.08
CA ASP A 128 -9.76 -19.75 13.97
C ASP A 128 -10.60 -19.89 12.69
N VAL A 129 -11.16 -18.81 12.14
CA VAL A 129 -11.78 -18.84 10.81
C VAL A 129 -10.74 -19.13 9.73
N PHE A 130 -9.61 -18.43 9.73
CA PHE A 130 -8.55 -18.62 8.72
C PHE A 130 -7.77 -19.92 8.92
N LEU A 131 -7.80 -20.53 10.12
CA LEU A 131 -7.32 -21.90 10.38
C LEU A 131 -8.33 -22.98 9.95
N GLY A 132 -9.56 -22.61 9.56
CA GLY A 132 -10.62 -23.55 9.18
C GLY A 132 -11.28 -24.24 10.36
N LYS A 133 -11.15 -23.73 11.59
CA LYS A 133 -11.80 -24.26 12.80
C LYS A 133 -13.23 -23.72 12.97
N ILE A 134 -13.45 -22.45 12.64
CA ILE A 134 -14.77 -21.85 12.52
C ILE A 134 -15.16 -21.88 11.05
N THR A 135 -16.16 -22.65 10.71
CA THR A 135 -16.55 -22.91 9.32
C THR A 135 -17.92 -22.37 8.95
N LYS A 136 -18.69 -21.88 9.92
CA LYS A 136 -20.06 -21.37 9.71
C LYS A 136 -20.26 -19.99 10.33
N TRP A 137 -21.06 -19.15 9.68
CA TRP A 137 -21.40 -17.82 10.17
C TRP A 137 -22.17 -17.84 11.50
N ASN A 138 -23.00 -18.84 11.73
CA ASN A 138 -23.78 -19.00 12.97
C ASN A 138 -23.00 -19.70 14.10
N ASP A 139 -21.67 -19.84 14.02
CA ASP A 139 -20.83 -20.33 15.10
C ASP A 139 -21.09 -19.54 16.40
N ALA A 140 -21.15 -20.24 17.53
CA ALA A 140 -21.48 -19.64 18.82
C ALA A 140 -20.55 -18.48 19.22
N ARG A 141 -19.27 -18.55 18.83
CA ARG A 141 -18.27 -17.51 19.12
C ARG A 141 -18.50 -16.25 18.30
N ILE A 142 -18.90 -16.38 17.02
CA ILE A 142 -19.28 -15.23 16.17
C ILE A 142 -20.56 -14.61 16.69
N LYS A 143 -21.58 -15.45 17.03
CA LYS A 143 -22.85 -14.98 17.61
C LYS A 143 -22.66 -14.22 18.92
N ALA A 144 -21.79 -14.71 19.80
CA ALA A 144 -21.51 -14.06 21.09
C ALA A 144 -20.96 -12.63 20.93
N LEU A 145 -20.21 -12.36 19.86
CA LEU A 145 -19.68 -11.04 19.52
C LEU A 145 -20.70 -10.14 18.78
N ASN A 146 -21.79 -10.73 18.25
CA ASN A 146 -22.73 -10.07 17.33
C ASN A 146 -24.19 -10.42 17.67
N SER A 147 -24.59 -10.29 18.93
CA SER A 147 -25.90 -10.73 19.45
C SER A 147 -27.10 -10.06 18.76
N SER A 148 -26.92 -8.87 18.20
CA SER A 148 -27.96 -8.13 17.47
C SER A 148 -28.06 -8.52 15.98
N ALA A 149 -27.08 -9.25 15.44
CA ALA A 149 -27.03 -9.63 14.04
C ALA A 149 -27.70 -11.00 13.81
N SER A 150 -28.53 -11.10 12.78
CA SER A 150 -29.05 -12.39 12.32
C SER A 150 -28.00 -13.07 11.45
N LEU A 151 -27.26 -14.03 12.01
CA LEU A 151 -26.23 -14.78 11.31
C LEU A 151 -26.80 -16.08 10.73
N PRO A 152 -26.67 -16.31 9.40
CA PRO A 152 -27.23 -17.48 8.74
C PRO A 152 -26.50 -18.77 9.08
N ASP A 153 -27.18 -19.91 9.02
CA ASP A 153 -26.54 -21.23 9.00
C ASP A 153 -25.95 -21.50 7.61
N GLN A 154 -24.83 -20.83 7.34
CA GLN A 154 -24.14 -20.85 6.06
C GLN A 154 -22.64 -21.05 6.26
N PRO A 155 -21.97 -21.84 5.41
CA PRO A 155 -20.50 -21.95 5.43
C PRO A 155 -19.83 -20.60 5.21
N ILE A 156 -18.68 -20.40 5.87
CA ILE A 156 -17.77 -19.29 5.61
C ILE A 156 -16.84 -19.68 4.46
N VAL A 157 -16.86 -18.92 3.36
CA VAL A 157 -15.89 -19.05 2.27
C VAL A 157 -14.77 -18.06 2.53
N VAL A 158 -13.63 -18.55 3.01
CA VAL A 158 -12.46 -17.70 3.24
C VAL A 158 -11.86 -17.27 1.90
N VAL A 159 -11.54 -15.97 1.76
CA VAL A 159 -10.85 -15.42 0.59
C VAL A 159 -9.56 -14.76 1.02
N HIS A 160 -8.45 -15.19 0.43
CA HIS A 160 -7.11 -14.69 0.74
C HIS A 160 -6.36 -14.25 -0.51
N ARG A 161 -5.19 -13.66 -0.37
CA ARG A 161 -4.34 -13.27 -1.51
C ARG A 161 -3.62 -14.48 -2.10
N SER A 162 -3.49 -14.47 -3.42
CA SER A 162 -2.77 -15.50 -4.19
C SER A 162 -1.39 -15.03 -4.70
N ASP A 163 -1.09 -13.74 -4.56
CA ASP A 163 0.19 -13.12 -4.94
C ASP A 163 1.03 -12.82 -3.69
N GLY A 164 2.31 -12.45 -3.88
CA GLY A 164 3.15 -11.94 -2.81
C GLY A 164 2.67 -10.57 -2.33
N SER A 165 2.01 -10.50 -1.18
CA SER A 165 1.18 -9.39 -0.73
C SER A 165 1.63 -8.81 0.60
N GLY A 166 1.83 -7.48 0.64
CA GLY A 166 2.03 -6.76 1.90
C GLY A 166 0.77 -6.71 2.76
N THR A 167 -0.41 -6.63 2.13
CA THR A 167 -1.69 -6.73 2.85
C THR A 167 -1.81 -8.08 3.56
N THR A 168 -1.36 -9.17 2.91
CA THR A 168 -1.21 -10.48 3.58
C THR A 168 -0.23 -10.41 4.74
N TYR A 169 0.95 -9.80 4.54
CA TYR A 169 1.95 -9.66 5.61
C TYR A 169 1.35 -9.00 6.85
N ILE A 170 0.65 -7.87 6.68
CA ILE A 170 -0.01 -7.15 7.78
C ILE A 170 -1.05 -8.04 8.48
N TRP A 171 -1.90 -8.71 7.71
CA TRP A 171 -2.94 -9.59 8.23
C TRP A 171 -2.37 -10.74 9.04
N VAL A 172 -1.40 -11.47 8.48
CA VAL A 172 -0.81 -12.63 9.16
C VAL A 172 0.12 -12.23 10.30
N ASP A 173 0.78 -11.07 10.26
CA ASP A 173 1.53 -10.52 11.39
C ASP A 173 0.61 -10.25 12.59
N TYR A 174 -0.59 -9.68 12.33
CA TYR A 174 -1.61 -9.55 13.35
C TYR A 174 -2.03 -10.92 13.91
N LEU A 175 -2.35 -11.89 13.04
CA LEU A 175 -2.78 -13.22 13.47
C LEU A 175 -1.71 -13.96 14.28
N CYS A 176 -0.42 -13.81 13.93
CA CYS A 176 0.70 -14.35 14.71
C CYS A 176 0.75 -13.76 16.14
N LYS A 177 0.48 -12.46 16.29
CA LYS A 177 0.49 -11.80 17.60
C LYS A 177 -0.68 -12.22 18.50
N ILE A 178 -1.77 -12.70 17.88
CA ILE A 178 -3.00 -13.09 18.60
C ILE A 178 -3.06 -14.59 18.87
N SER A 179 -2.58 -15.43 17.94
CA SER A 179 -2.75 -16.88 17.97
C SER A 179 -1.39 -17.58 17.88
N PRO A 180 -0.90 -18.17 18.98
CA PRO A 180 0.30 -19.01 18.95
C PRO A 180 0.19 -20.17 17.97
N GLU A 181 -1.01 -20.73 17.80
CA GLU A 181 -1.25 -21.80 16.83
C GLU A 181 -1.08 -21.31 15.38
N TRP A 182 -1.58 -20.10 15.07
CA TRP A 182 -1.33 -19.49 13.76
C TRP A 182 0.16 -19.29 13.51
N GLU A 183 0.87 -18.73 14.49
CA GLU A 183 2.31 -18.47 14.37
C GLU A 183 3.10 -19.77 14.13
N GLN A 184 2.75 -20.85 14.84
CA GLN A 184 3.42 -22.14 14.71
C GLN A 184 3.10 -22.86 13.39
N LYS A 185 1.82 -22.83 12.95
CA LYS A 185 1.38 -23.63 11.79
C LYS A 185 1.52 -22.92 10.46
N VAL A 186 1.35 -21.59 10.43
CA VAL A 186 1.28 -20.79 9.22
C VAL A 186 2.41 -19.76 9.19
N GLY A 187 2.63 -19.03 10.29
CA GLY A 187 3.64 -18.00 10.42
C GLY A 187 3.28 -16.72 9.69
N ARG A 188 4.30 -15.88 9.44
CA ARG A 188 4.18 -14.57 8.80
C ARG A 188 4.97 -14.49 7.49
N GLY A 189 4.51 -13.67 6.56
CA GLY A 189 5.18 -13.45 5.28
C GLY A 189 4.28 -12.75 4.28
N THR A 190 4.84 -12.31 3.17
CA THR A 190 4.06 -11.79 2.03
C THR A 190 3.34 -12.90 1.27
N SER A 191 3.74 -14.15 1.48
CA SER A 191 3.08 -15.37 1.00
C SER A 191 3.18 -16.42 2.10
N VAL A 192 2.07 -17.09 2.40
CA VAL A 192 1.99 -18.17 3.39
C VAL A 192 1.22 -19.35 2.81
N LYS A 193 1.37 -20.53 3.43
CA LYS A 193 0.56 -21.70 3.07
C LYS A 193 -0.79 -21.59 3.78
N TRP A 194 -1.78 -21.10 3.08
CA TRP A 194 -3.13 -20.94 3.63
C TRP A 194 -3.78 -22.28 3.97
N PRO A 195 -4.31 -22.44 5.19
CA PRO A 195 -4.99 -23.66 5.59
C PRO A 195 -6.29 -23.92 4.81
N VAL A 196 -7.02 -22.86 4.51
CA VAL A 196 -8.33 -22.91 3.82
C VAL A 196 -8.51 -21.66 2.94
N GLY A 197 -9.45 -21.71 2.02
CA GLY A 197 -9.91 -20.54 1.28
C GLY A 197 -9.55 -20.54 -0.20
N LEU A 198 -9.97 -19.49 -0.86
CA LEU A 198 -9.79 -19.22 -2.29
C LEU A 198 -8.84 -18.03 -2.47
N GLY A 199 -7.94 -18.12 -3.46
CA GLY A 199 -6.95 -17.08 -3.74
C GLY A 199 -7.48 -16.01 -4.69
N GLY A 200 -7.36 -14.73 -4.32
CA GLY A 200 -7.60 -13.56 -5.18
C GLY A 200 -6.30 -12.79 -5.44
N LYS A 201 -6.04 -12.40 -6.68
CA LYS A 201 -4.86 -11.60 -7.03
C LYS A 201 -5.11 -10.12 -6.73
N GLY A 202 -4.23 -9.50 -5.94
CA GLY A 202 -4.36 -8.11 -5.53
C GLY A 202 -5.49 -7.88 -4.50
N ASN A 203 -5.57 -6.68 -3.95
CA ASN A 203 -6.72 -6.25 -3.15
C ASN A 203 -8.01 -6.28 -3.99
N GLU A 204 -7.91 -5.93 -5.27
CA GLU A 204 -8.98 -5.94 -6.26
C GLU A 204 -9.59 -7.34 -6.42
N GLY A 205 -8.73 -8.35 -6.57
CA GLY A 205 -9.17 -9.74 -6.76
C GLY A 205 -9.85 -10.30 -5.53
N VAL A 206 -9.33 -10.00 -4.33
CA VAL A 206 -10.00 -10.41 -3.06
C VAL A 206 -11.33 -9.69 -2.91
N ALA A 207 -11.37 -8.35 -3.08
CA ALA A 207 -12.62 -7.58 -2.98
C ALA A 207 -13.66 -8.07 -4.00
N GLY A 208 -13.24 -8.33 -5.24
CA GLY A 208 -14.12 -8.86 -6.29
C GLY A 208 -14.68 -10.24 -5.96
N GLN A 209 -13.88 -11.16 -5.42
CA GLN A 209 -14.34 -12.48 -5.00
C GLN A 209 -15.32 -12.38 -3.83
N VAL A 210 -14.99 -11.58 -2.80
CA VAL A 210 -15.90 -11.37 -1.66
C VAL A 210 -17.23 -10.81 -2.13
N LYS A 211 -17.22 -9.79 -2.99
CA LYS A 211 -18.45 -9.18 -3.54
C LYS A 211 -19.35 -10.17 -4.26
N ASN A 212 -18.77 -11.12 -4.98
CA ASN A 212 -19.51 -12.06 -5.85
C ASN A 212 -19.79 -13.41 -5.19
N ALA A 213 -19.24 -13.69 -4.00
CA ALA A 213 -19.42 -14.97 -3.31
C ALA A 213 -20.22 -14.76 -2.00
N PRO A 214 -21.53 -15.03 -1.98
CA PRO A 214 -22.31 -14.98 -0.73
C PRO A 214 -21.74 -15.90 0.35
N GLY A 215 -21.64 -15.39 1.58
CA GLY A 215 -21.06 -16.13 2.72
C GLY A 215 -19.53 -16.06 2.77
N SER A 216 -18.88 -15.28 1.92
CA SER A 216 -17.44 -15.12 1.98
C SER A 216 -16.98 -14.15 3.07
N LEU A 217 -15.76 -14.39 3.56
CA LEU A 217 -14.98 -13.52 4.44
C LEU A 217 -13.56 -13.42 3.89
N GLY A 218 -13.06 -12.22 3.66
CA GLY A 218 -11.70 -11.95 3.22
C GLY A 218 -11.07 -10.78 3.95
N TYR A 219 -9.89 -10.38 3.53
CA TYR A 219 -9.21 -9.18 4.02
C TYR A 219 -8.68 -8.35 2.85
N VAL A 220 -8.85 -7.05 2.94
CA VAL A 220 -8.35 -6.06 1.96
C VAL A 220 -7.95 -4.78 2.68
N GLU A 221 -7.24 -3.90 1.99
CA GLU A 221 -7.08 -2.52 2.45
C GLU A 221 -8.45 -1.80 2.39
N LEU A 222 -8.70 -0.89 3.35
CA LEU A 222 -10.01 -0.27 3.62
C LEU A 222 -10.63 0.40 2.38
N ALA A 223 -9.86 1.13 1.57
CA ALA A 223 -10.37 1.81 0.38
C ALA A 223 -11.00 0.82 -0.61
N TYR A 224 -10.46 -0.40 -0.72
CA TYR A 224 -11.02 -1.44 -1.59
C TYR A 224 -12.35 -1.98 -1.07
N ALA A 225 -12.51 -2.15 0.24
CA ALA A 225 -13.79 -2.54 0.82
C ALA A 225 -14.86 -1.50 0.53
N ILE A 226 -14.59 -0.24 0.84
CA ILE A 226 -15.54 0.87 0.69
C ILE A 226 -15.90 1.14 -0.78
N THR A 227 -14.89 1.17 -1.67
CA THR A 227 -15.12 1.36 -3.12
C THR A 227 -16.01 0.25 -3.72
N ASN A 228 -15.87 -0.99 -3.21
CA ASN A 228 -16.70 -2.11 -3.64
C ASN A 228 -18.06 -2.21 -2.89
N LYS A 229 -18.35 -1.28 -1.98
CA LYS A 229 -19.54 -1.27 -1.11
C LYS A 229 -19.63 -2.53 -0.24
N LEU A 230 -18.48 -3.03 0.20
CA LEU A 230 -18.39 -4.15 1.13
C LEU A 230 -18.27 -3.62 2.56
N PRO A 231 -18.83 -4.33 3.56
CA PRO A 231 -18.67 -3.96 4.96
C PRO A 231 -17.22 -4.15 5.41
N ALA A 232 -16.79 -3.30 6.34
CA ALA A 232 -15.55 -3.43 7.08
C ALA A 232 -15.90 -3.72 8.55
N ALA A 233 -15.47 -4.87 9.06
CA ALA A 233 -15.76 -5.27 10.43
C ALA A 233 -15.00 -4.42 11.46
N ARG A 234 -15.58 -4.28 12.65
CA ARG A 234 -14.85 -3.85 13.85
C ARG A 234 -13.96 -4.99 14.35
N ILE A 235 -12.76 -4.66 14.77
CA ILE A 235 -11.85 -5.66 15.34
C ILE A 235 -11.48 -5.26 16.76
N ARG A 236 -11.48 -6.24 17.68
CA ARG A 236 -11.14 -6.01 19.09
C ARG A 236 -9.63 -5.75 19.22
N ASN A 237 -9.26 -4.61 19.80
CA ASN A 237 -7.88 -4.25 20.06
C ASN A 237 -7.37 -4.79 21.41
N GLN A 238 -6.10 -4.50 21.76
CA GLN A 238 -5.48 -4.92 23.03
C GLN A 238 -6.22 -4.38 24.27
N ALA A 239 -6.83 -3.19 24.18
CA ALA A 239 -7.62 -2.62 25.27
C ALA A 239 -9.01 -3.26 25.44
N GLY A 240 -9.35 -4.27 24.62
CA GLY A 240 -10.62 -4.98 24.67
C GLY A 240 -11.77 -4.25 23.95
N LYS A 241 -11.52 -3.10 23.31
CA LYS A 241 -12.53 -2.34 22.56
C LYS A 241 -12.65 -2.83 21.13
N PHE A 242 -13.88 -2.84 20.59
CA PHE A 242 -14.12 -3.07 19.16
C PHE A 242 -13.99 -1.76 18.40
N ILE A 243 -12.95 -1.65 17.59
CA ILE A 243 -12.56 -0.44 16.88
C ILE A 243 -12.96 -0.52 15.41
N GLU A 244 -13.59 0.54 14.91
CA GLU A 244 -13.85 0.73 13.48
C GLU A 244 -12.55 1.16 12.77
N PRO A 245 -12.33 0.67 11.54
CA PRO A 245 -11.22 1.14 10.71
C PRO A 245 -11.52 2.54 10.17
N THR A 246 -11.02 3.57 10.84
CA THR A 246 -11.11 4.96 10.43
C THR A 246 -9.72 5.59 10.30
N ILE A 247 -9.63 6.79 9.75
CA ILE A 247 -8.38 7.56 9.70
C ILE A 247 -7.85 7.79 11.10
N GLU A 248 -8.72 8.14 12.04
CA GLU A 248 -8.37 8.45 13.42
C GLU A 248 -7.84 7.20 14.14
N SER A 249 -8.52 6.06 14.01
CA SER A 249 -8.10 4.81 14.66
C SER A 249 -6.83 4.22 14.04
N THR A 250 -6.63 4.44 12.73
CA THR A 250 -5.39 4.09 12.01
C THR A 250 -4.23 4.97 12.47
N THR A 251 -4.47 6.29 12.62
CA THR A 251 -3.48 7.24 13.16
C THR A 251 -3.13 6.90 14.61
N ALA A 252 -4.11 6.53 15.42
CA ALA A 252 -3.90 6.12 16.81
C ALA A 252 -2.98 4.89 16.92
N ALA A 253 -3.08 3.94 15.96
CA ALA A 253 -2.19 2.80 15.90
C ALA A 253 -0.71 3.18 15.68
N ALA A 254 -0.46 4.28 14.96
CA ALA A 254 0.90 4.77 14.71
C ALA A 254 1.48 5.61 15.84
N ALA A 255 0.66 6.14 16.74
CA ALA A 255 1.10 7.07 17.77
C ALA A 255 2.14 6.46 18.74
N GLY A 256 2.03 5.16 19.03
CA GLY A 256 3.02 4.42 19.84
C GLY A 256 4.34 4.23 19.09
N ALA A 257 4.26 3.86 17.83
CA ALA A 257 5.43 3.59 16.99
C ALA A 257 6.25 4.86 16.69
N ALA A 258 5.62 6.03 16.61
CA ALA A 258 6.32 7.29 16.36
C ALA A 258 7.36 7.63 17.45
N LYS A 259 7.21 7.10 18.67
CA LYS A 259 8.15 7.32 19.78
C LYS A 259 9.39 6.43 19.71
N SER A 260 9.32 5.32 19.02
CA SER A 260 10.36 4.29 18.93
C SER A 260 10.61 3.85 17.49
N MET A 261 10.44 4.77 16.52
CA MET A 261 10.63 4.48 15.11
C MET A 261 12.08 4.05 14.86
N PRO A 262 12.33 2.86 14.31
CA PRO A 262 13.67 2.45 13.94
C PRO A 262 14.21 3.31 12.80
N ALA A 263 15.52 3.52 12.74
CA ALA A 263 16.18 4.36 11.75
C ALA A 263 15.94 3.90 10.28
N ASP A 264 15.53 2.65 10.09
CA ASP A 264 15.21 2.06 8.80
C ASP A 264 13.69 1.99 8.51
N PHE A 265 12.85 2.51 9.40
CA PHE A 265 11.39 2.57 9.34
C PHE A 265 10.68 1.20 9.23
N ARG A 266 11.38 0.09 9.45
CA ARG A 266 10.79 -1.26 9.41
C ARG A 266 10.12 -1.59 10.75
N VAL A 267 8.93 -1.07 10.96
CA VAL A 267 8.13 -1.23 12.18
C VAL A 267 6.78 -1.86 11.87
N SER A 268 6.30 -2.71 12.78
CA SER A 268 4.94 -3.24 12.73
C SER A 268 4.01 -2.43 13.63
N LEU A 269 2.86 -2.02 13.09
CA LEU A 269 1.78 -1.35 13.82
C LEU A 269 0.64 -2.29 14.21
N THR A 270 0.70 -3.57 13.79
CA THR A 270 -0.36 -4.52 14.11
C THR A 270 -0.43 -4.80 15.60
N ASN A 271 -1.64 -4.89 16.12
CA ASN A 271 -1.91 -5.08 17.54
C ASN A 271 -1.17 -4.07 18.43
N SER A 272 -1.07 -2.80 17.98
CA SER A 272 -0.42 -1.73 18.74
C SER A 272 -1.22 -1.38 20.00
N GLU A 273 -0.51 -0.87 21.00
CA GLU A 273 -1.11 -0.34 22.22
C GLU A 273 -1.96 0.91 21.92
N GLY A 274 -2.95 1.13 22.73
CA GLY A 274 -3.82 2.31 22.64
C GLY A 274 -5.30 1.94 22.61
N THR A 275 -6.09 2.69 23.40
CA THR A 275 -7.52 2.39 23.57
C THR A 275 -8.34 2.61 22.32
N GLU A 276 -7.88 3.47 21.40
CA GLU A 276 -8.56 3.82 20.14
C GLU A 276 -7.80 3.30 18.92
N ALA A 277 -6.70 2.55 19.12
CA ALA A 277 -5.88 2.02 18.02
C ALA A 277 -6.60 0.89 17.26
N TYR A 278 -6.69 1.03 15.92
CA TYR A 278 -7.17 -0.08 15.09
C TYR A 278 -6.08 -1.16 14.99
N PRO A 279 -6.40 -2.43 15.28
CA PRO A 279 -5.36 -3.43 15.51
C PRO A 279 -4.67 -3.95 14.24
N VAL A 280 -5.19 -3.68 13.05
CA VAL A 280 -4.61 -4.18 11.79
C VAL A 280 -4.25 -3.00 10.87
N ALA A 281 -3.45 -2.08 11.43
CA ALA A 281 -2.91 -0.92 10.71
C ALA A 281 -1.45 -1.15 10.30
N SER A 282 -1.00 -0.44 9.27
CA SER A 282 0.39 -0.43 8.83
C SER A 282 0.75 0.84 8.07
N PHE A 283 2.04 1.16 8.05
CA PHE A 283 2.63 1.96 6.99
C PHE A 283 2.64 1.19 5.67
N THR A 284 2.77 1.92 4.56
CA THR A 284 3.27 1.40 3.29
C THR A 284 4.51 2.17 2.90
N TRP A 285 5.46 1.51 2.26
CA TRP A 285 6.79 2.06 1.97
C TRP A 285 7.06 2.07 0.47
N LEU A 286 7.70 3.15 0.01
CA LEU A 286 8.49 3.09 -1.22
C LEU A 286 9.88 2.55 -0.89
N LEU A 287 10.36 1.63 -1.72
CA LEU A 287 11.69 1.02 -1.66
C LEU A 287 12.58 1.73 -2.67
N VAL A 288 13.61 2.41 -2.17
CA VAL A 288 14.43 3.32 -2.96
C VAL A 288 15.90 3.07 -2.69
N TYR A 289 16.74 2.96 -3.72
CA TYR A 289 18.19 2.89 -3.53
C TYR A 289 18.71 4.20 -2.93
N LYS A 290 19.58 4.08 -1.93
CA LYS A 290 20.29 5.22 -1.36
C LYS A 290 21.16 5.92 -2.40
N ASP A 291 21.96 5.16 -3.17
CA ASP A 291 22.71 5.70 -4.30
C ASP A 291 22.00 5.37 -5.61
N GLN A 292 21.51 6.38 -6.28
CA GLN A 292 20.69 6.25 -7.47
C GLN A 292 21.54 5.93 -8.70
N PRO A 293 21.10 5.03 -9.58
CA PRO A 293 21.88 4.64 -10.76
C PRO A 293 21.86 5.70 -11.87
N ASN A 294 20.94 6.66 -11.82
CA ASN A 294 20.76 7.73 -12.81
C ASN A 294 20.47 9.04 -12.09
N GLU A 295 21.26 10.09 -12.36
CA GLU A 295 21.13 11.38 -11.66
C GLU A 295 19.78 12.05 -11.93
N THR A 296 19.36 12.13 -13.19
CA THR A 296 18.10 12.81 -13.58
C THR A 296 16.90 12.14 -12.93
N LYS A 297 16.79 10.81 -13.05
CA LYS A 297 15.72 10.04 -12.40
C LYS A 297 15.79 10.15 -10.88
N GLY A 298 16.99 10.06 -10.31
CA GLY A 298 17.17 10.19 -8.87
C GLY A 298 16.71 11.55 -8.33
N ARG A 299 17.03 12.65 -9.01
CA ARG A 299 16.56 14.00 -8.65
C ARG A 299 15.04 14.10 -8.72
N SER A 300 14.41 13.58 -9.78
CA SER A 300 12.97 13.58 -9.94
C SER A 300 12.29 12.71 -8.87
N LEU A 301 12.86 11.54 -8.55
CA LEU A 301 12.34 10.68 -7.48
C LEU A 301 12.40 11.37 -6.11
N VAL A 302 13.52 12.01 -5.78
CA VAL A 302 13.70 12.72 -4.50
C VAL A 302 12.73 13.90 -4.39
N LYS A 303 12.51 14.68 -5.46
CA LYS A 303 11.51 15.75 -5.50
C LYS A 303 10.09 15.20 -5.28
N PHE A 304 9.74 14.10 -5.95
CA PHE A 304 8.46 13.44 -5.76
C PHE A 304 8.26 12.94 -4.33
N LEU A 305 9.27 12.26 -3.76
CA LEU A 305 9.23 11.79 -2.37
C LEU A 305 9.02 12.95 -1.39
N TRP A 306 9.75 14.05 -1.60
CA TRP A 306 9.60 15.25 -0.80
C TRP A 306 8.18 15.82 -0.88
N TRP A 307 7.66 15.98 -2.09
CA TRP A 307 6.29 16.44 -2.29
C TRP A 307 5.27 15.48 -1.66
N ALA A 308 5.47 14.17 -1.82
CA ALA A 308 4.53 13.15 -1.34
C ALA A 308 4.37 13.17 0.19
N ILE A 309 5.45 13.45 0.95
CA ILE A 309 5.40 13.55 2.42
C ILE A 309 4.98 14.92 2.94
N HIS A 310 4.82 15.92 2.08
CA HIS A 310 4.36 17.29 2.40
C HIS A 310 3.03 17.60 1.72
N ASP A 311 3.05 18.28 0.58
CA ASP A 311 1.83 18.68 -0.15
C ASP A 311 0.95 17.50 -0.55
N GLY A 312 1.56 16.35 -0.83
CA GLY A 312 0.88 15.11 -1.13
C GLY A 312 0.00 14.61 0.01
N GLN A 313 0.33 14.97 1.27
CA GLN A 313 -0.40 14.52 2.47
C GLN A 313 -1.81 15.13 2.63
N LYS A 314 -2.20 16.07 1.77
CA LYS A 314 -3.58 16.57 1.72
C LYS A 314 -4.57 15.61 1.04
N HIS A 315 -4.08 14.63 0.27
CA HIS A 315 -4.92 13.71 -0.51
C HIS A 315 -5.32 12.41 0.19
N PRO A 316 -4.51 11.82 1.12
CA PRO A 316 -4.79 10.52 1.73
C PRO A 316 -6.17 10.40 2.34
N ALA A 317 -6.61 11.38 3.13
CA ALA A 317 -7.88 11.32 3.85
C ALA A 317 -9.10 11.12 2.94
N ALA A 318 -9.13 11.72 1.77
CA ALA A 318 -10.21 11.56 0.79
C ALA A 318 -10.29 10.14 0.22
N LEU A 319 -9.22 9.35 0.36
CA LEU A 319 -9.12 7.96 -0.08
C LEU A 319 -8.99 6.98 1.10
N LEU A 320 -9.35 7.40 2.32
CA LEU A 320 -9.39 6.60 3.55
C LEU A 320 -8.02 6.14 4.06
N TYR A 321 -6.93 6.78 3.62
CA TYR A 321 -5.60 6.62 4.20
C TYR A 321 -5.35 7.67 5.26
N ALA A 322 -4.65 7.28 6.32
CA ALA A 322 -4.20 8.23 7.33
C ALA A 322 -2.88 8.89 6.88
N PRO A 323 -2.76 10.21 7.03
CA PRO A 323 -1.51 10.91 6.73
C PRO A 323 -0.41 10.53 7.74
N LEU A 324 0.83 10.77 7.34
CA LEU A 324 2.00 10.53 8.19
C LEU A 324 1.98 11.44 9.43
N PRO A 325 2.30 10.91 10.63
CA PRO A 325 2.50 11.75 11.82
C PRO A 325 3.67 12.71 11.64
N GLY A 326 3.53 13.95 12.10
CA GLY A 326 4.54 15.00 11.95
C GLY A 326 5.96 14.61 12.40
N PRO A 327 6.17 13.94 13.54
CA PRO A 327 7.50 13.44 13.92
C PRO A 327 8.10 12.48 12.91
N VAL A 328 7.28 11.57 12.35
CA VAL A 328 7.72 10.60 11.34
C VAL A 328 8.12 11.30 10.04
N VAL A 329 7.39 12.36 9.63
CA VAL A 329 7.75 13.16 8.45
C VAL A 329 9.16 13.74 8.60
N LYS A 330 9.52 14.30 9.77
CA LYS A 330 10.87 14.85 10.03
C LYS A 330 11.98 13.80 9.89
N ASP A 331 11.73 12.59 10.37
CA ASP A 331 12.69 11.49 10.24
C ASP A 331 12.84 11.05 8.77
N ILE A 332 11.73 11.03 8.02
CA ILE A 332 11.74 10.72 6.58
C ILE A 332 12.47 11.81 5.79
N GLU A 333 12.29 13.09 6.12
CA GLU A 333 13.05 14.20 5.51
C GLU A 333 14.56 13.99 5.64
N ALA A 334 15.01 13.63 6.86
CA ALA A 334 16.41 13.31 7.11
C ALA A 334 16.90 12.11 6.29
N LYS A 335 16.03 11.11 6.07
CA LYS A 335 16.33 9.94 5.25
C LYS A 335 16.39 10.29 3.77
N ILE A 336 15.47 11.08 3.23
CA ILE A 336 15.44 11.52 1.83
C ILE A 336 16.72 12.33 1.49
N LYS A 337 17.17 13.18 2.41
CA LYS A 337 18.43 13.96 2.23
C LYS A 337 19.68 13.09 2.09
N GLN A 338 19.64 11.82 2.52
CA GLN A 338 20.74 10.86 2.35
C GLN A 338 20.74 10.16 0.99
N ILE A 339 19.74 10.39 0.14
CA ILE A 339 19.71 9.81 -1.21
C ILE A 339 20.71 10.55 -2.10
N THR A 340 21.59 9.78 -2.75
CA THR A 340 22.74 10.29 -3.49
C THR A 340 22.76 9.81 -4.94
N PHE A 341 23.58 10.44 -5.74
CA PHE A 341 24.11 9.92 -7.01
C PHE A 341 25.63 10.03 -6.98
N SER A 342 26.31 8.91 -7.14
CA SER A 342 27.78 8.84 -7.01
C SER A 342 28.30 9.52 -5.73
N GLY A 343 27.62 9.25 -4.60
CA GLY A 343 27.94 9.79 -3.28
C GLY A 343 27.55 11.27 -3.05
N ARG A 344 27.05 11.99 -4.06
CA ARG A 344 26.61 13.39 -3.92
C ARG A 344 25.11 13.46 -3.63
N PRO A 345 24.67 14.21 -2.60
CA PRO A 345 23.25 14.38 -2.30
C PRO A 345 22.44 14.89 -3.49
N LEU A 346 21.27 14.31 -3.73
CA LEU A 346 20.39 14.71 -4.83
C LEU A 346 19.42 15.83 -4.45
N LEU A 347 19.10 15.97 -3.17
CA LEU A 347 18.36 17.11 -2.64
C LEU A 347 19.39 18.18 -2.24
N ALA A 348 19.36 19.36 -2.87
CA ALA A 348 20.20 20.48 -2.46
C ALA A 348 19.84 20.88 -1.01
N ALA A 349 20.86 21.24 -0.21
CA ALA A 349 20.60 21.89 1.07
C ALA A 349 19.82 23.19 0.81
N GLN A 350 18.58 23.24 1.31
CA GLN A 350 17.80 24.48 1.35
C GLN A 350 18.27 25.35 2.51
#